data_00c69aba8049d192cfca460fd287ea56
#
_entry.id   00c69aba8049d192cfca460fd287ea56
#
_cell.length_a   1.000
_cell.length_b   1.000
_cell.length_c   1.000
_cell.angle_alpha   90.00
_cell.angle_beta   90.00
_cell.angle_gamma   90.00
#
_symmetry.space_group_name_H-M   'P 1'
#
loop_
_entity.id
_entity.type
_entity.pdbx_description
1 polymer ?
#
loop_
_entity_poly.entity_id
_entity_poly.type
_entity_poly.pdbx_seq_one_letter_code
_entity_poly.pdbx_strand_id
1 'polypeptide(L)'
;MYARLARVLGREGPGELLPLEEATRRLRPFARRYVGLKPIPLSQVVGTESRGGDFDRAFHPRRSDIRHRWQGVEQAFPDAAFPPIVVYQLGDAYFVIDGHHRVAIARQNGMETIDAEVTELTARWHLPADADVVELIHAEQERIFMDDSGLGEIHPELRIRFSRPVGYIELLETVQLHGYHLMREAGHVPPQSEIARSWYETVYEPTVEVIHEEGLDEICPGATDTDRFLWVWHRRRELMPELGCRPLDETARRATVEIARDRRRAAGLLPIRRTRRSSALAAPRS
;
A
#
# COMPACT_ATOMS: atom_id res chain seq x y z
N MET A 1 -1.40 5.68 19.03
CA MET A 1 -0.81 5.31 17.73
C MET A 1 -1.24 6.28 16.62
N TYR A 2 -2.51 6.61 16.44
CA TYR A 2 -3.05 7.56 15.45
C TYR A 2 -2.45 8.99 15.52
N ALA A 3 -2.18 9.51 16.73
CA ALA A 3 -1.59 10.84 16.89
C ALA A 3 -0.11 10.93 16.40
N ARG A 4 0.61 9.80 16.32
CA ARG A 4 1.96 9.74 15.73
C ARG A 4 1.91 9.70 14.20
N LEU A 5 0.95 8.97 13.61
CA LEU A 5 0.71 8.94 12.15
C LEU A 5 0.30 10.32 11.63
N ALA A 6 -0.63 11.01 12.31
CA ALA A 6 -1.04 12.36 11.94
C ALA A 6 0.11 13.38 12.01
N ARG A 7 1.09 13.17 12.91
CA ARG A 7 2.25 14.04 13.05
C ARG A 7 3.32 13.79 11.97
N VAL A 8 3.42 12.56 11.45
CA VAL A 8 4.28 12.19 10.32
C VAL A 8 3.66 12.69 9.00
N LEU A 9 2.37 12.46 8.79
CA LEU A 9 1.62 12.95 7.62
C LEU A 9 1.52 14.50 7.56
N GLY A 10 1.66 15.19 8.68
CA GLY A 10 1.63 16.66 8.73
C GLY A 10 2.99 17.36 8.60
N ARG A 11 4.11 16.62 8.62
CA ARG A 11 5.46 17.20 8.52
C ARG A 11 6.11 17.06 7.15
N GLU A 12 5.68 16.08 6.36
CA GLU A 12 6.21 15.84 5.02
C GLU A 12 5.10 16.17 4.02
N GLY A 13 5.08 17.42 3.55
CA GLY A 13 4.14 17.87 2.53
C GLY A 13 4.34 17.10 1.21
N PRO A 14 3.31 17.00 0.35
CA PRO A 14 3.46 16.47 -1.00
C PRO A 14 4.48 17.34 -1.73
N GLY A 15 5.71 16.85 -1.87
CA GLY A 15 6.81 17.59 -2.50
C GLY A 15 8.16 17.50 -1.80
N GLU A 16 8.32 16.69 -0.77
CA GLU A 16 9.61 16.43 -0.14
C GLU A 16 10.29 15.17 -0.69
N LEU A 17 11.65 15.19 -0.69
CA LEU A 17 12.44 14.00 -1.01
C LEU A 17 12.27 12.97 0.10
N LEU A 18 12.11 11.70 -0.27
CA LEU A 18 12.10 10.61 0.69
C LEU A 18 13.46 10.49 1.39
N PRO A 19 13.52 10.50 2.73
CA PRO A 19 14.76 10.19 3.45
C PRO A 19 15.08 8.69 3.33
N LEU A 20 16.30 8.34 2.91
CA LEU A 20 16.75 6.94 2.86
C LEU A 20 16.69 6.27 4.24
N GLU A 21 17.03 7.00 5.30
CA GLU A 21 16.94 6.50 6.68
C GLU A 21 15.53 6.01 7.02
N GLU A 22 14.51 6.79 6.63
CA GLU A 22 13.11 6.43 6.84
C GLU A 22 12.73 5.18 6.05
N ALA A 23 13.12 5.09 4.77
CA ALA A 23 12.88 3.94 3.93
C ALA A 23 13.57 2.67 4.46
N THR A 24 14.84 2.76 4.84
CA THR A 24 15.60 1.62 5.39
C THR A 24 15.09 1.17 6.76
N ARG A 25 14.67 2.11 7.61
CA ARG A 25 14.08 1.79 8.92
C ARG A 25 12.78 1.00 8.77
N ARG A 26 11.94 1.35 7.80
CA ARG A 26 10.63 0.70 7.57
C ARG A 26 10.74 -0.62 6.83
N LEU A 27 11.53 -0.67 5.76
CA LEU A 27 11.63 -1.82 4.87
C LEU A 27 12.70 -2.84 5.29
N ARG A 28 13.61 -2.46 6.21
CA ARG A 28 14.64 -3.33 6.80
C ARG A 28 15.43 -4.11 5.74
N PRO A 29 16.17 -3.43 4.84
CA PRO A 29 16.99 -4.13 3.85
C PRO A 29 18.01 -5.02 4.56
N PHE A 30 18.21 -6.22 4.05
CA PHE A 30 19.08 -7.25 4.66
C PHE A 30 20.37 -7.51 3.88
N ALA A 31 20.49 -6.96 2.67
CA ALA A 31 21.69 -7.09 1.85
C ALA A 31 22.01 -5.78 1.10
N ARG A 32 23.28 -5.61 0.80
CA ARG A 32 23.81 -4.48 0.03
C ARG A 32 24.76 -5.01 -1.04
N ARG A 33 24.56 -4.58 -2.30
CA ARG A 33 25.35 -5.02 -3.45
C ARG A 33 25.73 -3.84 -4.34
N TYR A 34 27.01 -3.67 -4.64
CA TYR A 34 27.46 -2.73 -5.64
C TYR A 34 27.10 -3.25 -7.04
N VAL A 35 26.31 -2.47 -7.80
CA VAL A 35 25.84 -2.84 -9.15
C VAL A 35 26.78 -2.29 -10.21
N GLY A 36 27.41 -1.15 -9.94
CA GLY A 36 28.31 -0.45 -10.86
C GLY A 36 27.68 0.76 -11.53
N LEU A 37 28.32 1.22 -12.59
CA LEU A 37 27.89 2.37 -13.39
C LEU A 37 26.80 1.96 -14.37
N LYS A 38 25.68 2.67 -14.34
CA LYS A 38 24.58 2.51 -15.31
C LYS A 38 23.75 3.79 -15.45
N PRO A 39 23.11 4.04 -16.61
CA PRO A 39 22.08 5.07 -16.72
C PRO A 39 20.86 4.69 -15.89
N ILE A 40 20.30 5.64 -15.16
CA ILE A 40 19.08 5.47 -14.39
C ILE A 40 18.01 6.49 -14.81
N PRO A 41 16.71 6.12 -14.80
CA PRO A 41 15.64 7.07 -15.10
C PRO A 41 15.53 8.15 -14.02
N LEU A 42 15.53 9.42 -14.40
CA LEU A 42 15.35 10.54 -13.47
C LEU A 42 13.99 10.52 -12.77
N SER A 43 12.96 9.96 -13.41
CA SER A 43 11.64 9.78 -12.83
C SER A 43 11.64 8.86 -11.59
N GLN A 44 12.60 7.94 -11.50
CA GLN A 44 12.75 7.01 -10.38
C GLN A 44 13.65 7.53 -9.24
N VAL A 45 14.22 8.73 -9.39
CA VAL A 45 15.02 9.36 -8.34
C VAL A 45 14.07 10.10 -7.40
N VAL A 46 13.72 9.51 -6.26
CA VAL A 46 12.66 10.00 -5.38
C VAL A 46 13.14 10.49 -4.02
N GLY A 47 14.39 10.18 -3.66
CA GLY A 47 14.87 10.41 -2.30
C GLY A 47 16.33 10.79 -2.19
N THR A 48 16.78 10.95 -0.95
CA THR A 48 18.13 11.36 -0.58
C THR A 48 18.58 10.67 0.70
N GLU A 49 19.90 10.45 0.83
CA GLU A 49 20.49 9.97 2.07
C GLU A 49 20.53 11.04 3.17
N SER A 50 20.88 12.31 2.83
CA SER A 50 21.26 13.29 3.86
C SER A 50 20.73 14.72 3.67
N ARG A 51 20.05 15.05 2.56
CA ARG A 51 19.71 16.44 2.20
C ARG A 51 18.20 16.67 1.98
N GLY A 52 17.35 16.00 2.75
CA GLY A 52 15.89 16.08 2.59
C GLY A 52 15.30 17.48 2.70
N GLY A 53 15.90 18.37 3.51
CA GLY A 53 15.46 19.76 3.68
C GLY A 53 16.01 20.77 2.67
N ASP A 54 17.04 20.41 1.90
CA ASP A 54 17.75 21.32 1.00
C ASP A 54 17.11 21.42 -0.39
N PHE A 55 16.37 20.38 -0.79
CA PHE A 55 15.72 20.25 -2.09
C PHE A 55 14.25 19.85 -1.93
N ASP A 56 13.41 20.22 -2.89
CA ASP A 56 12.07 19.67 -3.05
C ASP A 56 12.09 18.36 -3.86
N ARG A 57 10.93 17.73 -4.03
CA ARG A 57 10.82 16.46 -4.81
C ARG A 57 11.22 16.59 -6.28
N ALA A 58 11.17 17.80 -6.83
CA ALA A 58 11.67 18.11 -8.17
C ALA A 58 13.18 18.38 -8.19
N PHE A 59 13.85 18.29 -7.04
CA PHE A 59 15.26 18.65 -6.82
C PHE A 59 15.54 20.13 -7.00
N HIS A 60 14.54 21.02 -6.86
CA HIS A 60 14.80 22.44 -6.83
C HIS A 60 15.40 22.83 -5.48
N PRO A 61 16.48 23.67 -5.47
CA PRO A 61 17.07 24.15 -4.22
C PRO A 61 16.09 25.02 -3.45
N ARG A 62 15.85 24.70 -2.17
CA ARG A 62 14.99 25.49 -1.27
C ARG A 62 15.70 26.70 -0.65
N ARG A 63 17.04 26.69 -0.58
CA ARG A 63 17.84 27.70 0.07
C ARG A 63 18.68 28.49 -0.93
N SER A 64 18.91 29.77 -0.65
CA SER A 64 19.65 30.68 -1.55
C SER A 64 21.13 30.33 -1.68
N ASP A 65 21.78 29.83 -0.63
CA ASP A 65 23.18 29.39 -0.64
C ASP A 65 23.40 28.18 -1.55
N ILE A 66 22.39 27.31 -1.67
CA ILE A 66 22.39 26.16 -2.55
C ILE A 66 22.26 26.58 -4.03
N ARG A 67 21.52 27.66 -4.31
CA ARG A 67 21.37 28.20 -5.67
C ARG A 67 22.69 28.67 -6.28
N HIS A 68 23.59 29.24 -5.49
CA HIS A 68 24.91 29.64 -5.99
C HIS A 68 25.77 28.43 -6.41
N ARG A 69 25.72 27.34 -5.65
CA ARG A 69 26.41 26.09 -6.04
C ARG A 69 25.80 25.48 -7.31
N TRP A 70 24.50 25.58 -7.45
CA TRP A 70 23.78 25.13 -8.65
C TRP A 70 24.24 25.86 -9.91
N GLN A 71 24.32 27.21 -9.87
CA GLN A 71 24.85 28.02 -10.99
C GLN A 71 26.30 27.66 -11.33
N GLY A 72 27.12 27.33 -10.35
CA GLY A 72 28.51 26.88 -10.58
C GLY A 72 28.58 25.53 -11.31
N VAL A 73 27.70 24.58 -11.01
CA VAL A 73 27.63 23.30 -11.69
C VAL A 73 27.09 23.45 -13.12
N GLU A 74 26.08 24.28 -13.33
CA GLU A 74 25.53 24.59 -14.65
C GLU A 74 26.57 25.22 -15.57
N GLN A 75 27.38 26.17 -15.06
CA GLN A 75 28.47 26.80 -15.80
C GLN A 75 29.63 25.83 -16.10
N ALA A 76 29.90 24.88 -15.20
CA ALA A 76 31.00 23.92 -15.38
C ALA A 76 30.66 22.80 -16.40
N PHE A 77 29.38 22.51 -16.60
CA PHE A 77 28.90 21.44 -17.48
C PHE A 77 27.77 21.92 -18.40
N PRO A 78 28.08 22.86 -19.34
CA PRO A 78 27.05 23.46 -20.21
C PRO A 78 26.36 22.43 -21.13
N ASP A 79 27.06 21.33 -21.49
CA ASP A 79 26.53 20.28 -22.34
C ASP A 79 25.84 19.13 -21.57
N ALA A 80 25.60 19.32 -20.27
CA ALA A 80 25.04 18.31 -19.37
C ALA A 80 25.83 16.97 -19.31
N ALA A 81 27.12 16.99 -19.71
CA ALA A 81 28.03 15.85 -19.59
C ALA A 81 28.56 15.76 -18.15
N PHE A 82 27.68 15.42 -17.20
CA PHE A 82 28.02 15.34 -15.78
C PHE A 82 28.82 14.08 -15.46
N PRO A 83 29.75 14.14 -14.48
CA PRO A 83 30.23 12.93 -13.85
C PRO A 83 29.05 12.13 -13.25
N PRO A 84 29.15 10.79 -13.21
CA PRO A 84 28.10 9.98 -12.63
C PRO A 84 27.71 10.42 -11.22
N ILE A 85 26.42 10.40 -10.91
CA ILE A 85 25.93 10.60 -9.54
C ILE A 85 26.12 9.32 -8.72
N VAL A 86 26.03 9.40 -7.39
CA VAL A 86 26.10 8.23 -6.52
C VAL A 86 24.74 8.01 -5.86
N VAL A 87 24.20 6.79 -5.96
CA VAL A 87 22.86 6.48 -5.47
C VAL A 87 22.78 5.13 -4.77
N TYR A 88 21.84 5.03 -3.82
CA TYR A 88 21.26 3.75 -3.40
C TYR A 88 20.01 3.45 -4.23
N GLN A 89 19.85 2.19 -4.60
CA GLN A 89 18.62 1.65 -5.17
C GLN A 89 17.92 0.79 -4.12
N LEU A 90 16.61 1.04 -3.89
CA LEU A 90 15.77 0.23 -3.02
C LEU A 90 14.46 -0.06 -3.78
N GLY A 91 14.25 -1.31 -4.19
CA GLY A 91 13.21 -1.63 -5.16
C GLY A 91 13.47 -0.94 -6.51
N ASP A 92 12.48 -0.22 -7.04
CA ASP A 92 12.60 0.58 -8.26
C ASP A 92 13.00 2.04 -7.99
N ALA A 93 13.09 2.45 -6.72
CA ALA A 93 13.36 3.82 -6.32
C ALA A 93 14.87 4.07 -6.10
N TYR A 94 15.34 5.27 -6.46
CA TYR A 94 16.72 5.71 -6.26
C TYR A 94 16.80 6.86 -5.25
N PHE A 95 17.82 6.80 -4.38
CA PHE A 95 18.12 7.76 -3.34
C PHE A 95 19.51 8.35 -3.55
N VAL A 96 19.60 9.67 -3.74
CA VAL A 96 20.86 10.35 -4.05
C VAL A 96 21.74 10.46 -2.80
N ILE A 97 22.98 10.02 -2.92
CA ILE A 97 24.06 10.20 -1.95
C ILE A 97 24.88 11.44 -2.32
N ASP A 98 25.35 11.47 -3.59
CA ASP A 98 26.07 12.59 -4.16
C ASP A 98 25.55 12.94 -5.56
N GLY A 99 25.55 14.24 -5.88
CA GLY A 99 25.12 14.74 -7.20
C GLY A 99 23.74 15.37 -7.23
N HIS A 100 23.16 15.83 -6.11
CA HIS A 100 21.84 16.49 -6.03
C HIS A 100 21.70 17.64 -7.05
N HIS A 101 22.74 18.48 -7.21
CA HIS A 101 22.74 19.56 -8.19
C HIS A 101 22.72 19.05 -9.62
N ARG A 102 23.42 17.94 -9.90
CA ARG A 102 23.44 17.30 -11.23
C ARG A 102 22.07 16.75 -11.60
N VAL A 103 21.36 16.12 -10.64
CA VAL A 103 19.97 15.70 -10.81
C VAL A 103 19.05 16.89 -11.11
N ALA A 104 19.21 18.00 -10.35
CA ALA A 104 18.41 19.21 -10.57
C ALA A 104 18.56 19.76 -11.98
N ILE A 105 19.81 19.92 -12.45
CA ILE A 105 20.11 20.44 -13.79
C ILE A 105 19.65 19.47 -14.89
N ALA A 106 19.88 18.16 -14.73
CA ALA A 106 19.43 17.16 -15.67
C ALA A 106 17.90 17.19 -15.86
N ARG A 107 17.13 17.33 -14.77
CA ARG A 107 15.68 17.49 -14.83
C ARG A 107 15.24 18.79 -15.51
N GLN A 108 15.91 19.91 -15.21
CA GLN A 108 15.63 21.19 -15.82
C GLN A 108 15.87 21.17 -17.34
N ASN A 109 16.91 20.43 -17.78
CA ASN A 109 17.24 20.26 -19.19
C ASN A 109 16.35 19.20 -19.88
N GLY A 110 15.35 18.61 -19.19
CA GLY A 110 14.45 17.62 -19.74
C GLY A 110 15.11 16.28 -20.08
N MET A 111 16.24 15.95 -19.45
CA MET A 111 16.88 14.65 -19.63
C MET A 111 15.99 13.54 -19.05
N GLU A 112 15.93 12.41 -19.71
CA GLU A 112 15.17 11.24 -19.24
C GLU A 112 15.99 10.39 -18.26
N THR A 113 17.32 10.33 -18.46
CA THR A 113 18.25 9.49 -17.70
C THR A 113 19.47 10.28 -17.24
N ILE A 114 20.16 9.76 -16.24
CA ILE A 114 21.45 10.25 -15.76
C ILE A 114 22.35 9.06 -15.41
N ASP A 115 23.66 9.15 -15.70
CA ASP A 115 24.62 8.13 -15.30
C ASP A 115 24.81 8.12 -13.78
N ALA A 116 24.79 6.93 -13.20
CA ALA A 116 24.89 6.74 -11.76
C ALA A 116 25.74 5.54 -11.38
N GLU A 117 26.54 5.71 -10.33
CA GLU A 117 27.13 4.60 -9.58
C GLU A 117 26.06 4.08 -8.59
N VAL A 118 25.62 2.85 -8.82
CA VAL A 118 24.47 2.28 -8.11
C VAL A 118 24.93 1.23 -7.09
N THR A 119 24.43 1.40 -5.87
CA THR A 119 24.47 0.36 -4.83
C THR A 119 23.04 -0.05 -4.51
N GLU A 120 22.72 -1.31 -4.76
CA GLU A 120 21.39 -1.88 -4.46
C GLU A 120 21.30 -2.28 -2.98
N LEU A 121 20.18 -1.92 -2.37
CA LEU A 121 19.74 -2.37 -1.05
C LEU A 121 18.61 -3.37 -1.26
N THR A 122 18.82 -4.62 -0.90
CA THR A 122 17.82 -5.67 -1.06
C THR A 122 16.93 -5.70 0.18
N ALA A 123 15.64 -5.45 0.00
CA ALA A 123 14.61 -5.65 1.01
C ALA A 123 13.63 -6.73 0.53
N ARG A 124 12.92 -7.36 1.47
CA ARG A 124 11.85 -8.30 1.15
C ARG A 124 10.67 -7.62 0.46
N TRP A 125 10.45 -6.34 0.78
CA TRP A 125 9.32 -5.55 0.31
C TRP A 125 9.77 -4.60 -0.78
N HIS A 126 9.02 -4.58 -1.85
CA HIS A 126 9.32 -3.78 -3.03
C HIS A 126 8.86 -2.34 -2.82
N LEU A 127 9.73 -1.38 -3.12
CA LEU A 127 9.41 0.04 -3.17
C LEU A 127 9.23 0.46 -4.63
N PRO A 128 8.07 0.97 -5.05
CA PRO A 128 7.84 1.39 -6.43
C PRO A 128 8.64 2.64 -6.80
N ALA A 129 8.82 2.84 -8.09
CA ALA A 129 9.64 3.92 -8.67
C ALA A 129 9.17 5.34 -8.33
N ASP A 130 7.88 5.50 -8.11
CA ASP A 130 7.22 6.78 -7.79
C ASP A 130 6.89 6.93 -6.31
N ALA A 131 7.44 6.04 -5.47
CA ALA A 131 7.13 5.97 -4.06
C ALA A 131 7.17 7.33 -3.37
N ASP A 132 6.18 7.54 -2.54
CA ASP A 132 6.11 8.64 -1.59
C ASP A 132 6.02 8.11 -0.15
N VAL A 133 5.80 8.99 0.81
CA VAL A 133 5.66 8.60 2.23
C VAL A 133 4.46 7.70 2.45
N VAL A 134 3.39 7.88 1.68
CA VAL A 134 2.17 7.05 1.81
C VAL A 134 2.45 5.64 1.34
N GLU A 135 3.13 5.48 0.19
CA GLU A 135 3.57 4.18 -0.31
C GLU A 135 4.55 3.49 0.66
N LEU A 136 5.45 4.25 1.27
CA LEU A 136 6.36 3.71 2.27
C LEU A 136 5.61 3.21 3.53
N ILE A 137 4.56 3.92 3.96
CA ILE A 137 3.68 3.47 5.05
C ILE A 137 2.92 2.20 4.65
N HIS A 138 2.39 2.12 3.42
CA HIS A 138 1.75 0.91 2.91
C HIS A 138 2.70 -0.29 2.94
N ALA A 139 3.91 -0.13 2.42
CA ALA A 139 4.90 -1.18 2.40
C ALA A 139 5.33 -1.63 3.82
N GLU A 140 5.43 -0.70 4.77
CA GLU A 140 5.68 -1.04 6.18
C GLU A 140 4.52 -1.82 6.80
N GLN A 141 3.28 -1.38 6.59
CA GLN A 141 2.10 -2.04 7.15
C GLN A 141 1.88 -3.44 6.53
N GLU A 142 2.08 -3.58 5.21
CA GLU A 142 2.08 -4.87 4.53
C GLU A 142 3.14 -5.80 5.14
N ARG A 143 4.38 -5.31 5.31
CA ARG A 143 5.46 -6.07 5.94
C ARG A 143 5.07 -6.55 7.36
N ILE A 144 4.58 -5.64 8.20
CA ILE A 144 4.17 -5.97 9.57
C ILE A 144 3.07 -7.03 9.56
N PHE A 145 2.06 -6.87 8.69
CA PHE A 145 0.98 -7.85 8.56
C PHE A 145 1.51 -9.23 8.14
N MET A 146 2.35 -9.29 7.12
CA MET A 146 2.90 -10.55 6.61
C MET A 146 3.81 -11.25 7.64
N ASP A 147 4.58 -10.48 8.42
CA ASP A 147 5.42 -11.01 9.49
C ASP A 147 4.54 -11.50 10.67
N ASP A 148 3.59 -10.68 11.14
CA ASP A 148 2.77 -10.99 12.32
C ASP A 148 1.71 -12.08 12.05
N SER A 149 1.19 -12.17 10.83
CA SER A 149 0.27 -13.23 10.42
C SER A 149 0.97 -14.58 10.17
N GLY A 150 2.29 -14.57 9.89
CA GLY A 150 3.04 -15.75 9.44
C GLY A 150 2.89 -16.07 7.94
N LEU A 151 2.08 -15.30 7.21
CA LEU A 151 1.91 -15.48 5.76
C LEU A 151 3.19 -15.28 4.98
N GLY A 152 4.04 -14.37 5.44
CA GLY A 152 5.31 -14.10 4.78
C GLY A 152 6.29 -15.26 4.76
N GLU A 153 6.16 -16.26 5.63
CA GLU A 153 6.98 -17.47 5.63
C GLU A 153 6.47 -18.51 4.63
N ILE A 154 5.15 -18.61 4.45
CA ILE A 154 4.52 -19.64 3.62
C ILE A 154 4.23 -19.16 2.19
N HIS A 155 3.99 -17.86 2.01
CA HIS A 155 3.71 -17.20 0.73
C HIS A 155 4.55 -15.94 0.55
N PRO A 156 5.89 -16.05 0.39
CA PRO A 156 6.78 -14.89 0.29
C PRO A 156 6.51 -13.99 -0.93
N GLU A 157 5.90 -14.55 -1.98
CA GLU A 157 5.52 -13.85 -3.20
C GLU A 157 4.17 -13.13 -3.09
N LEU A 158 3.34 -13.49 -2.12
CA LEU A 158 2.01 -12.91 -1.94
C LEU A 158 2.11 -11.41 -1.63
N ARG A 159 1.23 -10.64 -2.25
CA ARG A 159 1.06 -9.21 -2.00
C ARG A 159 -0.35 -8.93 -1.50
N ILE A 160 -0.43 -8.45 -0.28
CA ILE A 160 -1.68 -8.05 0.38
C ILE A 160 -1.71 -6.53 0.44
N ARG A 161 -2.45 -5.90 -0.46
CA ARG A 161 -2.51 -4.44 -0.55
C ARG A 161 -3.90 -3.90 -0.26
N PHE A 162 -3.93 -2.79 0.47
CA PHE A 162 -5.10 -1.98 0.70
C PHE A 162 -5.01 -0.66 -0.07
N SER A 163 -6.15 -0.06 -0.39
CA SER A 163 -6.20 1.31 -0.88
C SER A 163 -5.81 2.33 0.22
N ARG A 164 -5.92 1.92 1.49
CA ARG A 164 -5.57 2.73 2.66
C ARG A 164 -4.85 1.87 3.71
N PRO A 165 -3.78 2.39 4.38
CA PRO A 165 -2.96 1.60 5.30
C PRO A 165 -3.68 1.04 6.53
N VAL A 166 -4.88 1.51 6.84
CA VAL A 166 -5.62 1.17 8.08
C VAL A 166 -6.12 -0.27 8.09
N GLY A 167 -6.37 -0.87 6.92
CA GLY A 167 -6.99 -2.20 6.80
C GLY A 167 -6.16 -3.35 7.34
N TYR A 168 -4.84 -3.21 7.42
CA TYR A 168 -3.96 -4.31 7.85
C TYR A 168 -4.20 -4.77 9.29
N ILE A 169 -4.58 -3.87 10.20
CA ILE A 169 -4.88 -4.22 11.59
C ILE A 169 -6.14 -5.09 11.65
N GLU A 170 -7.20 -4.67 10.94
CA GLU A 170 -8.45 -5.41 10.89
C GLU A 170 -8.27 -6.78 10.20
N LEU A 171 -7.44 -6.83 9.16
CA LEU A 171 -7.13 -8.10 8.49
C LEU A 171 -6.40 -9.06 9.44
N LEU A 172 -5.43 -8.56 10.22
CA LEU A 172 -4.73 -9.38 11.22
C LEU A 172 -5.69 -9.92 12.29
N GLU A 173 -6.69 -9.14 12.70
CA GLU A 173 -7.74 -9.61 13.62
C GLU A 173 -8.51 -10.80 13.04
N THR A 174 -8.74 -10.86 11.73
CA THR A 174 -9.41 -12.00 11.09
C THR A 174 -8.56 -13.27 11.15
N VAL A 175 -7.22 -13.16 10.97
CA VAL A 175 -6.28 -14.27 11.13
C VAL A 175 -6.27 -14.78 12.58
N GLN A 176 -6.22 -13.86 13.55
CA GLN A 176 -6.20 -14.20 14.97
C GLN A 176 -7.51 -14.86 15.40
N LEU A 177 -8.65 -14.38 14.92
CA LEU A 177 -9.95 -14.99 15.19
C LEU A 177 -10.03 -16.41 14.61
N HIS A 178 -9.50 -16.62 13.40
CA HIS A 178 -9.42 -17.96 12.79
C HIS A 178 -8.54 -18.89 13.63
N GLY A 179 -7.36 -18.43 14.07
CA GLY A 179 -6.47 -19.17 14.95
C GLY A 179 -7.13 -19.55 16.29
N TYR A 180 -7.98 -18.67 16.84
CA TYR A 180 -8.76 -18.99 18.05
C TYR A 180 -9.75 -20.14 17.79
N HIS A 181 -10.43 -20.16 16.64
CA HIS A 181 -11.33 -21.24 16.27
C HIS A 181 -10.57 -22.58 16.11
N LEU A 182 -9.46 -22.59 15.40
CA LEU A 182 -8.61 -23.78 15.26
C LEU A 182 -8.12 -24.30 16.61
N MET A 183 -7.68 -23.42 17.49
CA MET A 183 -7.25 -23.78 18.86
C MET A 183 -8.40 -24.46 19.62
N ARG A 184 -9.61 -23.95 19.53
CA ARG A 184 -10.78 -24.55 20.20
C ARG A 184 -11.14 -25.93 19.67
N GLU A 185 -11.00 -26.14 18.37
CA GLU A 185 -11.29 -27.42 17.71
C GLU A 185 -10.20 -28.47 18.01
N ALA A 186 -8.93 -28.06 17.94
CA ALA A 186 -7.80 -28.96 18.15
C ALA A 186 -7.47 -29.23 19.62
N GLY A 187 -7.94 -28.38 20.57
CA GLY A 187 -7.63 -28.46 21.98
C GLY A 187 -6.19 -28.02 22.35
N HIS A 188 -5.42 -27.49 21.40
CA HIS A 188 -4.09 -26.93 21.60
C HIS A 188 -3.87 -25.72 20.68
N VAL A 189 -2.84 -24.91 20.95
CA VAL A 189 -2.49 -23.76 20.10
C VAL A 189 -1.72 -24.25 18.87
N PRO A 190 -2.26 -24.11 17.65
CA PRO A 190 -1.53 -24.46 16.42
C PRO A 190 -0.33 -23.53 16.19
N PRO A 191 0.71 -23.98 15.45
CA PRO A 191 1.78 -23.11 14.98
C PRO A 191 1.22 -21.96 14.12
N GLN A 192 1.89 -20.78 14.16
CA GLN A 192 1.46 -19.61 13.42
C GLN A 192 1.39 -19.86 11.90
N SER A 193 2.32 -20.64 11.34
CA SER A 193 2.32 -21.02 9.93
C SER A 193 1.12 -21.89 9.54
N GLU A 194 0.62 -22.73 10.45
CA GLU A 194 -0.58 -23.53 10.24
C GLU A 194 -1.84 -22.65 10.26
N ILE A 195 -1.93 -21.74 11.23
CA ILE A 195 -3.01 -20.75 11.30
C ILE A 195 -3.06 -19.91 10.03
N ALA A 196 -1.90 -19.38 9.60
CA ALA A 196 -1.79 -18.54 8.42
C ALA A 196 -2.21 -19.28 7.14
N ARG A 197 -1.74 -20.52 6.96
CA ARG A 197 -2.11 -21.36 5.80
C ARG A 197 -3.60 -21.66 5.79
N SER A 198 -4.13 -22.13 6.92
CA SER A 198 -5.54 -22.46 7.03
C SER A 198 -6.40 -21.23 6.78
N TRP A 199 -6.06 -20.07 7.34
CA TRP A 199 -6.79 -18.84 7.10
C TRP A 199 -6.77 -18.41 5.63
N TYR A 200 -5.59 -18.48 4.98
CA TYR A 200 -5.46 -18.12 3.57
C TYR A 200 -6.33 -19.03 2.69
N GLU A 201 -6.15 -20.34 2.81
CA GLU A 201 -6.81 -21.36 1.96
C GLU A 201 -8.32 -21.50 2.23
N THR A 202 -8.79 -21.26 3.46
CA THR A 202 -10.18 -21.53 3.84
C THR A 202 -11.03 -20.28 4.08
N VAL A 203 -10.39 -19.11 4.26
CA VAL A 203 -11.11 -17.86 4.56
C VAL A 203 -10.85 -16.80 3.51
N TYR A 204 -9.57 -16.45 3.25
CA TYR A 204 -9.22 -15.31 2.41
C TYR A 204 -9.44 -15.63 0.92
N GLU A 205 -8.75 -16.64 0.40
CA GLU A 205 -8.77 -16.99 -1.02
C GLU A 205 -10.19 -17.32 -1.51
N PRO A 206 -10.97 -18.20 -0.85
CA PRO A 206 -12.34 -18.47 -1.28
C PRO A 206 -13.28 -17.26 -1.23
N THR A 207 -13.04 -16.33 -0.28
CA THR A 207 -13.83 -15.09 -0.23
C THR A 207 -13.49 -14.17 -1.39
N VAL A 208 -12.21 -14.07 -1.78
CA VAL A 208 -11.77 -13.27 -2.93
C VAL A 208 -12.30 -13.88 -4.23
N GLU A 209 -12.30 -15.21 -4.38
CA GLU A 209 -12.92 -15.88 -5.53
C GLU A 209 -14.40 -15.51 -5.66
N VAL A 210 -15.17 -15.56 -4.58
CA VAL A 210 -16.58 -15.16 -4.57
C VAL A 210 -16.75 -13.67 -4.93
N ILE A 211 -15.85 -12.79 -4.50
CA ILE A 211 -15.85 -11.36 -4.85
C ILE A 211 -15.74 -11.18 -6.37
N HIS A 212 -14.84 -11.91 -7.01
CA HIS A 212 -14.66 -11.87 -8.47
C HIS A 212 -15.84 -12.52 -9.21
N GLU A 213 -16.33 -13.69 -8.77
CA GLU A 213 -17.48 -14.34 -9.37
C GLU A 213 -18.74 -13.47 -9.38
N GLU A 214 -18.98 -12.70 -8.33
CA GLU A 214 -20.13 -11.80 -8.23
C GLU A 214 -19.87 -10.41 -8.85
N GLY A 215 -18.69 -10.18 -9.43
CA GLY A 215 -18.31 -8.96 -10.15
C GLY A 215 -18.19 -7.72 -9.27
N LEU A 216 -17.80 -7.88 -7.99
CA LEU A 216 -17.64 -6.74 -7.09
C LEU A 216 -16.40 -5.90 -7.43
N ASP A 217 -15.39 -6.50 -8.06
CA ASP A 217 -14.20 -5.84 -8.61
C ASP A 217 -14.57 -4.88 -9.75
N GLU A 218 -15.48 -5.27 -10.64
CA GLU A 218 -15.98 -4.43 -11.74
C GLU A 218 -16.78 -3.23 -11.22
N ILE A 219 -17.58 -3.44 -10.16
CA ILE A 219 -18.44 -2.40 -9.58
C ILE A 219 -17.65 -1.39 -8.76
N CYS A 220 -16.51 -1.78 -8.22
CA CYS A 220 -15.64 -0.96 -7.36
C CYS A 220 -14.18 -0.99 -7.83
N PRO A 221 -13.85 -0.46 -9.00
CA PRO A 221 -12.52 -0.60 -9.62
C PRO A 221 -11.38 0.08 -8.83
N GLY A 222 -11.70 1.03 -7.94
CA GLY A 222 -10.70 1.73 -7.12
C GLY A 222 -10.35 1.04 -5.80
N ALA A 223 -11.02 -0.09 -5.46
CA ALA A 223 -10.73 -0.86 -4.27
C ALA A 223 -9.85 -2.06 -4.62
N THR A 224 -9.00 -2.48 -3.68
CA THR A 224 -8.23 -3.72 -3.79
C THR A 224 -9.09 -4.92 -3.39
N ASP A 225 -8.64 -6.15 -3.69
CA ASP A 225 -9.33 -7.35 -3.24
C ASP A 225 -9.39 -7.45 -1.72
N THR A 226 -8.36 -6.95 -1.05
CA THR A 226 -8.31 -6.93 0.41
C THR A 226 -9.28 -5.91 1.01
N ASP A 227 -9.49 -4.74 0.36
CA ASP A 227 -10.55 -3.80 0.76
C ASP A 227 -11.93 -4.47 0.66
N ARG A 228 -12.19 -5.15 -0.46
CA ARG A 228 -13.46 -5.85 -0.71
C ARG A 228 -13.66 -7.01 0.24
N PHE A 229 -12.58 -7.74 0.55
CA PHE A 229 -12.60 -8.79 1.57
C PHE A 229 -13.09 -8.27 2.93
N LEU A 230 -12.55 -7.14 3.41
CA LEU A 230 -13.01 -6.55 4.68
C LEU A 230 -14.47 -6.08 4.61
N TRP A 231 -14.93 -5.54 3.47
CA TRP A 231 -16.35 -5.19 3.32
C TRP A 231 -17.26 -6.42 3.43
N VAL A 232 -16.87 -7.51 2.77
CA VAL A 232 -17.61 -8.79 2.86
C VAL A 232 -17.57 -9.33 4.28
N TRP A 233 -16.41 -9.26 4.94
CA TRP A 233 -16.23 -9.67 6.32
C TRP A 233 -17.14 -8.91 7.29
N HIS A 234 -17.21 -7.58 7.16
CA HIS A 234 -18.08 -6.74 7.98
C HIS A 234 -19.56 -7.04 7.71
N ARG A 235 -19.96 -7.12 6.43
CA ARG A 235 -21.35 -7.45 6.09
C ARG A 235 -21.74 -8.83 6.58
N ARG A 236 -20.86 -9.80 6.47
CA ARG A 236 -21.09 -11.14 7.02
C ARG A 236 -21.35 -11.10 8.52
N ARG A 237 -20.58 -10.33 9.29
CA ARG A 237 -20.80 -10.15 10.74
C ARG A 237 -22.16 -9.55 11.04
N GLU A 238 -22.60 -8.56 10.27
CA GLU A 238 -23.94 -7.95 10.40
C GLU A 238 -25.06 -8.97 10.11
N LEU A 239 -24.85 -9.87 9.15
CA LEU A 239 -25.81 -10.90 8.74
C LEU A 239 -25.80 -12.14 9.66
N MET A 240 -24.81 -12.32 10.51
CA MET A 240 -24.68 -13.51 11.40
C MET A 240 -25.93 -13.80 12.23
N PRO A 241 -26.65 -12.82 12.81
CA PRO A 241 -27.90 -13.09 13.56
C PRO A 241 -28.97 -13.74 12.70
N GLU A 242 -29.01 -13.47 11.39
CA GLU A 242 -29.99 -14.03 10.44
C GLU A 242 -29.54 -15.35 9.84
N LEU A 243 -28.23 -15.52 9.62
CA LEU A 243 -27.65 -16.66 8.91
C LEU A 243 -27.32 -17.84 9.81
N GLY A 244 -27.09 -17.58 11.11
CA GLY A 244 -26.67 -18.63 12.04
C GLY A 244 -25.26 -19.21 11.70
N CYS A 245 -25.02 -20.46 12.03
CA CYS A 245 -23.75 -21.17 11.82
C CYS A 245 -23.64 -21.79 10.42
N ARG A 246 -23.96 -21.04 9.36
CA ARG A 246 -23.79 -21.52 7.99
C ARG A 246 -22.31 -21.52 7.55
N PRO A 247 -21.94 -22.35 6.54
CA PRO A 247 -20.60 -22.38 5.98
C PRO A 247 -20.11 -21.00 5.56
N LEU A 248 -18.78 -20.80 5.59
CA LEU A 248 -18.16 -19.50 5.30
C LEU A 248 -18.44 -19.02 3.87
N ASP A 249 -18.30 -19.93 2.89
CA ASP A 249 -18.55 -19.69 1.48
C ASP A 249 -19.97 -19.20 1.19
N GLU A 250 -20.99 -19.86 1.78
CA GLU A 250 -22.40 -19.43 1.64
C GLU A 250 -22.63 -18.04 2.24
N THR A 251 -22.07 -17.76 3.42
CA THR A 251 -22.25 -16.47 4.08
C THR A 251 -21.45 -15.36 3.39
N ALA A 252 -20.25 -15.65 2.86
CA ALA A 252 -19.47 -14.73 2.07
C ALA A 252 -20.18 -14.39 0.75
N ARG A 253 -20.68 -15.39 0.04
CA ARG A 253 -21.44 -15.18 -1.20
C ARG A 253 -22.66 -14.28 -0.98
N ARG A 254 -23.46 -14.54 0.04
CA ARG A 254 -24.61 -13.71 0.37
C ARG A 254 -24.21 -12.27 0.69
N ALA A 255 -23.18 -12.08 1.51
CA ALA A 255 -22.65 -10.75 1.84
C ALA A 255 -22.18 -10.00 0.58
N THR A 256 -21.44 -10.67 -0.30
CA THR A 256 -20.96 -10.12 -1.57
C THR A 256 -22.10 -9.70 -2.49
N VAL A 257 -23.11 -10.57 -2.66
CA VAL A 257 -24.31 -10.26 -3.47
C VAL A 257 -25.06 -9.03 -2.93
N GLU A 258 -25.20 -8.91 -1.62
CA GLU A 258 -25.87 -7.76 -1.00
C GLU A 258 -25.06 -6.46 -1.23
N ILE A 259 -23.75 -6.50 -1.03
CA ILE A 259 -22.86 -5.34 -1.29
C ILE A 259 -22.92 -4.96 -2.77
N ALA A 260 -22.79 -5.91 -3.68
CA ALA A 260 -22.86 -5.68 -5.12
C ALA A 260 -24.18 -5.03 -5.51
N ARG A 261 -25.29 -5.51 -4.95
CA ARG A 261 -26.63 -4.93 -5.18
C ARG A 261 -26.75 -3.50 -4.66
N ASP A 262 -26.25 -3.22 -3.46
CA ASP A 262 -26.31 -1.88 -2.85
C ASP A 262 -25.44 -0.89 -3.66
N ARG A 263 -24.24 -1.32 -4.08
CA ARG A 263 -23.36 -0.51 -4.93
C ARG A 263 -23.94 -0.24 -6.32
N ARG A 264 -24.54 -1.24 -6.98
CA ARG A 264 -25.23 -1.05 -8.26
C ARG A 264 -26.40 -0.09 -8.14
N ARG A 265 -27.14 -0.12 -7.03
CA ARG A 265 -28.20 0.86 -6.75
C ARG A 265 -27.66 2.27 -6.56
N ALA A 266 -26.60 2.42 -5.78
CA ALA A 266 -25.94 3.71 -5.56
C ALA A 266 -25.38 4.32 -6.85
N ALA A 267 -24.88 3.47 -7.77
CA ALA A 267 -24.39 3.87 -9.08
C ALA A 267 -25.52 4.14 -10.11
N GLY A 268 -26.80 3.99 -9.73
CA GLY A 268 -27.93 4.15 -10.66
C GLY A 268 -28.13 3.01 -11.67
N LEU A 269 -27.40 1.91 -11.51
CA LEU A 269 -27.44 0.75 -12.42
C LEU A 269 -28.63 -0.18 -12.16
N LEU A 270 -29.37 0.03 -11.05
CA LEU A 270 -30.58 -0.72 -10.71
C LEU A 270 -31.71 0.23 -10.29
N PRO A 271 -32.97 -0.05 -10.65
CA PRO A 271 -34.11 0.76 -10.22
C PRO A 271 -34.29 0.67 -8.70
N ILE A 272 -34.45 1.83 -8.06
CA ILE A 272 -34.76 1.91 -6.64
C ILE A 272 -36.18 1.32 -6.44
N ARG A 273 -36.27 0.12 -5.84
CA ARG A 273 -37.57 -0.39 -5.37
C ARG A 273 -38.08 0.54 -4.26
N ARG A 274 -38.99 1.44 -4.58
CA ARG A 274 -39.76 2.14 -3.56
C ARG A 274 -40.52 1.08 -2.76
N THR A 275 -40.13 0.86 -1.53
CA THR A 275 -40.96 0.13 -0.56
C THR A 275 -42.26 0.93 -0.40
N ARG A 276 -43.36 0.38 -0.91
CA ARG A 276 -44.71 0.88 -0.56
C ARG A 276 -44.81 0.78 0.95
N ARG A 277 -44.75 1.91 1.64
CA ARG A 277 -45.29 2.03 3.00
C ARG A 277 -46.77 1.70 2.88
N SER A 278 -47.17 0.55 3.41
CA SER A 278 -48.58 0.19 3.62
C SER A 278 -49.11 1.11 4.69
N SER A 279 -49.77 2.18 4.29
CA SER A 279 -50.60 2.99 5.16
C SER A 279 -51.95 2.31 5.26
N ALA A 280 -52.08 1.34 6.19
CA ALA A 280 -53.33 0.87 6.66
C ALA A 280 -53.70 1.69 7.91
N LEU A 281 -54.23 2.89 7.71
CA LEU A 281 -55.00 3.62 8.70
C LEU A 281 -56.42 3.09 8.63
N ALA A 282 -56.80 2.24 9.57
CA ALA A 282 -58.18 1.87 9.81
C ALA A 282 -58.90 3.08 10.42
N ALA A 283 -59.95 3.51 9.77
CA ALA A 283 -60.87 4.52 10.29
C ALA A 283 -61.73 3.94 11.44
N PRO A 284 -62.04 4.72 12.49
CA PRO A 284 -62.97 4.29 13.48
C PRO A 284 -64.40 4.42 12.99
N ARG A 285 -65.17 3.39 13.15
CA ARG A 285 -66.65 3.45 13.01
C ARG A 285 -67.27 4.02 14.27
N SER A 286 -68.06 5.03 14.07
CA SER A 286 -69.05 5.56 15.01
C SER A 286 -70.17 4.56 15.34
#